data_4cd9482c5fe45efaad18325bb714c609
#
_entry.id   4cd9482c5fe45efaad18325bb714c609
#
_cell.length_a   1.000
_cell.length_b   1.000
_cell.length_c   1.000
_cell.angle_alpha   90.00
_cell.angle_beta   90.00
_cell.angle_gamma   90.00
#
_symmetry.space_group_name_H-M   'P 1'
#
loop_
_entity.id
_entity.type
_entity.pdbx_description
1 polymer ?
#
loop_
_entity_poly.entity_id
_entity_poly.type
_entity_poly.pdbx_seq_one_letter_code
_entity_poly.pdbx_strand_id
1 'polypeptide(L)'
;GYMYVDTLTYDKTGTKLYYVNPYGVLERNGWFQFSGHEFEAGLGFSGKAGGYGYANSDCSLSVNETRRFTDGTKVYMQGDGHMAQ
;
A
#
# COMPACT_ATOMS: atom_id res chain seq x y z
N GLY A 1 -5.26 -18.38 -2.49
CA GLY A 1 -5.53 -16.97 -2.20
C GLY A 1 -5.43 -16.65 -0.72
N TYR A 2 -5.51 -15.40 -0.41
CA TYR A 2 -5.44 -14.93 0.96
C TYR A 2 -6.81 -15.04 1.61
N MET A 3 -6.83 -15.31 2.93
CA MET A 3 -8.08 -15.39 3.69
C MET A 3 -8.81 -14.05 3.72
N TYR A 4 -8.04 -12.97 3.85
CA TYR A 4 -8.57 -11.61 3.83
C TYR A 4 -8.15 -10.94 2.53
N VAL A 5 -9.07 -10.19 1.94
CA VAL A 5 -8.82 -9.42 0.72
C VAL A 5 -9.10 -7.95 0.98
N ASP A 6 -8.61 -7.09 0.08
CA ASP A 6 -8.77 -5.65 0.18
C ASP A 6 -8.32 -5.15 1.55
N THR A 7 -7.10 -5.51 1.93
CA THR A 7 -6.55 -5.21 3.24
C THR A 7 -5.05 -4.98 3.18
N LEU A 8 -4.56 -4.12 4.08
CA LEU A 8 -3.14 -3.96 4.34
C LEU A 8 -2.70 -5.00 5.37
N THR A 9 -1.50 -5.53 5.20
CA THR A 9 -0.95 -6.53 6.12
C THR A 9 0.56 -6.39 6.21
N TYR A 10 1.13 -6.74 7.35
CA TYR A 10 2.58 -6.83 7.54
C TYR A 10 3.07 -8.25 7.28
N ASP A 11 4.38 -8.36 6.96
CA ASP A 11 5.03 -9.66 6.95
C ASP A 11 5.18 -10.18 8.39
N LYS A 12 5.73 -11.39 8.53
CA LYS A 12 5.88 -12.03 9.85
C LYS A 12 6.78 -11.24 10.80
N THR A 13 7.72 -10.47 10.25
CA THR A 13 8.63 -9.66 11.07
C THR A 13 8.03 -8.32 11.45
N GLY A 14 6.90 -7.92 10.84
CA GLY A 14 6.27 -6.64 11.09
C GLY A 14 7.02 -5.47 10.47
N THR A 15 7.93 -5.71 9.53
CA THR A 15 8.77 -4.67 8.95
C THR A 15 8.34 -4.22 7.57
N LYS A 16 7.71 -5.10 6.80
CA LYS A 16 7.26 -4.78 5.44
C LYS A 16 5.75 -4.82 5.36
N LEU A 17 5.21 -3.84 4.66
CA LEU A 17 3.76 -3.68 4.49
C LEU A 17 3.38 -4.14 3.08
N TYR A 18 2.22 -4.77 2.96
CA TYR A 18 1.69 -5.28 1.70
C TYR A 18 0.23 -4.92 1.56
N TYR A 19 -0.23 -4.82 0.32
CA TYR A 19 -1.66 -4.67 0.04
C TYR A 19 -2.16 -5.90 -0.72
N VAL A 20 -3.12 -6.59 -0.11
CA VAL A 20 -3.87 -7.67 -0.77
C VAL A 20 -5.09 -7.01 -1.41
N ASN A 21 -5.15 -7.00 -2.74
CA ASN A 21 -6.21 -6.30 -3.45
C ASN A 21 -7.55 -7.06 -3.35
N PRO A 22 -8.66 -6.48 -3.86
CA PRO A 22 -9.96 -7.14 -3.78
C PRO A 22 -10.04 -8.51 -4.45
N TYR A 23 -9.09 -8.84 -5.30
CA TYR A 23 -9.03 -10.15 -5.97
C TYR A 23 -8.17 -11.15 -5.21
N GLY A 24 -7.61 -10.76 -4.06
CA GLY A 24 -6.78 -11.64 -3.26
C GLY A 24 -5.34 -11.74 -3.74
N VAL A 25 -4.87 -10.76 -4.50
CA VAL A 25 -3.51 -10.74 -5.07
C VAL A 25 -2.73 -9.59 -4.45
N LEU A 26 -1.46 -9.83 -4.12
CA LEU A 26 -0.56 -8.78 -3.66
C LEU A 26 -0.22 -7.86 -4.83
N GLU A 27 -0.36 -6.55 -4.62
CA GLU A 27 0.08 -5.56 -5.59
C GLU A 27 1.61 -5.56 -5.65
N ARG A 28 2.16 -5.34 -6.86
CA ARG A 28 3.60 -5.29 -7.06
C ARG A 28 3.95 -4.55 -8.35
N ASN A 29 5.23 -4.19 -8.47
CA ASN A 29 5.82 -3.66 -9.70
C ASN A 29 5.28 -2.29 -10.10
N GLY A 30 5.04 -1.41 -9.15
CA GLY A 30 4.78 -0.02 -9.49
C GLY A 30 3.57 0.59 -8.81
N TRP A 31 3.08 1.64 -9.40
CA TRP A 31 1.94 2.39 -8.89
C TRP A 31 0.65 1.59 -9.05
N PHE A 32 -0.19 1.65 -8.03
CA PHE A 32 -1.53 1.08 -8.06
C PHE A 32 -2.49 2.00 -7.33
N GLN A 33 -3.77 1.78 -7.52
CA GLN A 33 -4.81 2.54 -6.85
C GLN A 33 -5.49 1.65 -5.82
N PHE A 34 -5.58 2.15 -4.57
CA PHE A 34 -6.37 1.47 -3.55
C PHE A 34 -7.84 1.50 -3.90
N SER A 35 -8.61 0.53 -3.39
CA SER A 35 -10.03 0.41 -3.70
C SER A 35 -10.89 1.54 -3.13
N GLY A 36 -10.41 2.18 -2.07
CA GLY A 36 -11.21 3.11 -1.30
C GLY A 36 -12.03 2.44 -0.20
N HIS A 37 -12.03 1.13 -0.15
CA HIS A 37 -12.73 0.34 0.86
C HIS A 37 -11.79 -0.58 1.61
N GLU A 38 -10.48 -0.41 1.40
CA GLU A 38 -9.47 -1.29 2.00
C GLU A 38 -9.55 -1.27 3.52
N PHE A 39 -9.38 -2.44 4.06
CA PHE A 39 -9.49 -2.70 5.48
C PHE A 39 -8.09 -2.77 6.11
N GLU A 40 -7.86 -2.04 7.18
CA GLU A 40 -6.54 -1.91 7.80
C GLU A 40 -6.30 -2.87 8.96
N ALA A 41 -7.11 -3.87 9.12
CA ALA A 41 -6.90 -5.07 9.97
C ALA A 41 -6.21 -4.81 11.32
N GLY A 42 -6.57 -3.73 12.01
CA GLY A 42 -6.01 -3.46 13.33
C GLY A 42 -4.57 -2.98 13.34
N LEU A 43 -4.04 -2.52 12.22
CA LEU A 43 -2.66 -2.03 12.16
C LEU A 43 -2.47 -0.67 12.84
N GLY A 44 -3.54 -0.04 13.28
CA GLY A 44 -3.46 1.22 14.00
C GLY A 44 -3.26 2.45 13.14
N PHE A 45 -3.37 2.33 11.84
CA PHE A 45 -3.28 3.47 10.93
C PHE A 45 -4.57 4.29 11.01
N SER A 46 -4.41 5.59 11.00
CA SER A 46 -5.53 6.53 10.98
C SER A 46 -5.69 7.18 9.61
N GLY A 47 -5.08 6.59 8.60
CA GLY A 47 -5.10 7.15 7.26
C GLY A 47 -6.47 7.09 6.60
N LYS A 48 -6.64 7.95 5.61
CA LYS A 48 -7.83 7.97 4.78
C LYS A 48 -7.73 6.86 3.74
N ALA A 49 -8.76 6.03 3.62
CA ALA A 49 -8.78 4.96 2.63
C ALA A 49 -8.77 5.52 1.21
N GLY A 50 -8.28 4.73 0.28
CA GLY A 50 -8.22 5.11 -1.13
C GLY A 50 -6.91 5.79 -1.51
N GLY A 51 -6.86 6.33 -2.73
CA GLY A 51 -5.66 6.97 -3.25
C GLY A 51 -4.69 5.99 -3.89
N TYR A 52 -3.43 6.39 -3.98
CA TYR A 52 -2.40 5.61 -4.67
C TYR A 52 -1.39 5.03 -3.70
N GLY A 53 -0.87 3.86 -4.05
CA GLY A 53 0.26 3.24 -3.40
C GLY A 53 1.31 2.86 -4.42
N TYR A 54 2.52 2.56 -3.95
CA TYR A 54 3.59 2.05 -4.80
C TYR A 54 4.10 0.74 -4.21
N ALA A 55 4.07 -0.32 -5.02
CA ALA A 55 4.55 -1.63 -4.61
C ALA A 55 5.86 -1.96 -5.32
N ASN A 56 6.84 -2.40 -4.56
CA ASN A 56 8.12 -2.84 -5.09
C ASN A 56 7.99 -4.21 -5.76
N SER A 57 9.06 -4.68 -6.39
CA SER A 57 9.04 -5.97 -7.10
C SER A 57 8.81 -7.16 -6.16
N ASP A 58 9.12 -7.00 -4.88
CA ASP A 58 8.89 -8.03 -3.86
C ASP A 58 7.51 -7.90 -3.21
N CYS A 59 6.64 -7.06 -3.74
CA CYS A 59 5.30 -6.74 -3.25
C CYS A 59 5.27 -5.82 -2.04
N SER A 60 6.41 -5.50 -1.42
CA SER A 60 6.40 -4.57 -0.29
C SER A 60 6.05 -3.17 -0.75
N LEU A 61 5.24 -2.47 0.05
CA LEU A 61 4.85 -1.11 -0.27
C LEU A 61 5.93 -0.11 0.10
N SER A 62 6.05 0.94 -0.71
CA SER A 62 6.87 2.09 -0.38
C SER A 62 6.22 2.84 0.78
N VAL A 63 6.96 3.03 1.88
CA VAL A 63 6.46 3.71 3.08
C VAL A 63 7.51 4.70 3.58
N ASN A 64 7.05 5.82 4.11
CA ASN A 64 7.91 6.83 4.74
C ASN A 64 9.06 7.29 3.84
N GLU A 65 8.79 7.45 2.55
CA GLU A 65 9.82 7.88 1.59
C GLU A 65 9.18 8.69 0.47
N THR A 66 10.02 9.49 -0.19
CA THR A 66 9.61 10.28 -1.35
C THR A 66 9.81 9.47 -2.62
N ARG A 67 8.84 9.52 -3.52
CA ARG A 67 8.94 8.93 -4.85
C ARG A 67 8.57 9.92 -5.91
N ARG A 68 8.97 9.65 -7.16
CA ARG A 68 8.56 10.45 -8.31
C ARG A 68 7.45 9.71 -9.07
N PHE A 69 6.41 10.46 -9.43
CA PHE A 69 5.42 9.98 -10.38
C PHE A 69 6.03 9.88 -11.78
N THR A 70 5.30 9.28 -12.70
CA THR A 70 5.75 9.10 -14.08
C THR A 70 5.99 10.43 -14.81
N ASP A 71 5.32 11.50 -14.39
CA ASP A 71 5.52 12.84 -14.97
C ASP A 71 6.65 13.62 -14.29
N GLY A 72 7.37 13.01 -13.33
CA GLY A 72 8.45 13.66 -12.61
C GLY A 72 8.04 14.37 -11.34
N THR A 73 6.75 14.46 -11.05
CA THR A 73 6.26 15.07 -9.82
C THR A 73 6.69 14.23 -8.62
N LYS A 74 7.17 14.90 -7.57
CA LYS A 74 7.56 14.22 -6.32
C LYS A 74 6.35 14.07 -5.42
N VAL A 75 6.21 12.91 -4.81
CA VAL A 75 5.15 12.61 -3.86
C VAL A 75 5.74 11.88 -2.65
N TYR A 76 5.10 12.05 -1.50
CA TYR A 76 5.52 11.38 -0.27
C TYR A 76 4.63 10.17 0.00
N MET A 77 5.26 9.02 0.27
CA MET A 77 4.55 7.80 0.66
C MET A 77 4.51 7.75 2.18
N GLN A 78 3.31 7.72 2.74
CA GLN A 78 3.10 7.69 4.18
C GLN A 78 3.37 6.30 4.76
N GLY A 79 3.38 6.21 6.10
CA GLY A 79 3.63 4.95 6.79
C GLY A 79 2.58 3.88 6.55
N ASP A 80 1.40 4.26 6.09
CA ASP A 80 0.32 3.32 5.74
C ASP A 80 0.36 2.89 4.28
N GLY A 81 1.40 3.28 3.55
CA GLY A 81 1.52 2.96 2.13
C GLY A 81 0.70 3.82 1.20
N HIS A 82 -0.04 4.78 1.73
CA HIS A 82 -0.85 5.68 0.92
C HIS A 82 -0.03 6.93 0.56
N MET A 83 -0.15 7.37 -0.69
CA MET A 83 0.46 8.61 -1.13
C MET A 83 -0.17 9.78 -0.40
N ALA A 84 0.66 10.68 0.13
CA ALA A 84 0.18 11.90 0.79
C ALA A 84 -0.52 12.80 -0.23
N GLN A 85 -1.57 13.42 0.22
CA GLN A 85 -2.35 14.34 -0.61
C GLN A 85 -2.12 15.79 -0.20
#